data_a9052ee367db21845eb5918c861522c2
#
_entry.id   a9052ee367db21845eb5918c861522c2
#
_cell.length_a   1.000
_cell.length_b   1.000
_cell.length_c   1.000
_cell.angle_alpha   90.00
_cell.angle_beta   90.00
_cell.angle_gamma   90.00
#
_symmetry.space_group_name_H-M   'P 1'
#
loop_
_entity.id
_entity.type
_entity.pdbx_description
1 polymer ?
#
loop_
_entity_poly.entity_id
_entity_poly.type
_entity_poly.pdbx_seq_one_letter_code
_entity_poly.pdbx_strand_id
1 'polypeptide(L)'
;MKLSKYGQVAGIALAGALALSACGSDQAVDPEDSAAAGDVDCVEGGGTLAGAGASSQENAMAAWKAAWEGACEGSTLEYDSVGSGSGRSQFIDGAVAFAGSDAALDEEETEQATERCSGSEVVNLPGYVAPIAVAFNLEGVDSLNLKPEVIAEIFDQKIPKWNDEKIAEDNPDVEPPHSEIDPV
;
A
#
# COMPACT_ATOMS: atom_id res chain seq x y z
N MET A 1 -50.55 14.79 55.90
CA MET A 1 -49.60 15.42 56.90
C MET A 1 -48.17 15.19 56.41
N LYS A 2 -47.46 16.28 56.16
CA LYS A 2 -46.00 16.51 56.21
C LYS A 2 -45.09 15.56 55.37
N LEU A 3 -44.50 15.99 54.25
CA LEU A 3 -43.24 16.80 54.09
C LEU A 3 -42.01 16.12 54.69
N SER A 4 -41.05 15.81 53.82
CA SER A 4 -39.65 16.21 53.96
C SER A 4 -38.83 15.59 52.81
N LYS A 5 -38.36 16.29 51.84
CA LYS A 5 -37.14 17.15 51.72
C LYS A 5 -35.85 16.34 51.47
N TYR A 6 -35.33 16.58 50.28
CA TYR A 6 -33.92 16.77 49.88
C TYR A 6 -32.92 15.63 50.03
N GLY A 7 -32.35 15.29 48.95
CA GLY A 7 -31.08 14.56 48.78
C GLY A 7 -30.61 14.58 47.35
N GLN A 8 -30.18 15.74 46.88
CA GLN A 8 -29.37 15.81 45.67
C GLN A 8 -28.00 15.20 45.99
N VAL A 9 -27.69 14.07 45.39
CA VAL A 9 -26.32 13.58 45.31
C VAL A 9 -25.91 13.64 43.86
N ALA A 10 -25.06 14.63 43.58
CA ALA A 10 -24.36 14.76 42.32
C ALA A 10 -23.38 13.60 42.16
N GLY A 11 -23.73 12.60 41.38
CA GLY A 11 -22.81 11.54 40.93
C GLY A 11 -21.95 12.06 39.82
N ILE A 12 -20.70 12.39 40.14
CA ILE A 12 -19.65 12.68 39.14
C ILE A 12 -19.34 11.37 38.45
N ALA A 13 -19.86 11.20 37.24
CA ALA A 13 -19.41 10.15 36.33
C ALA A 13 -18.02 10.52 35.82
N LEU A 14 -16.98 9.92 36.41
CA LEU A 14 -15.63 9.89 35.84
C LEU A 14 -15.67 8.99 34.59
N ALA A 15 -15.91 9.57 33.43
CA ALA A 15 -15.63 8.92 32.18
C ALA A 15 -14.12 8.85 32.01
N GLY A 16 -13.52 7.72 32.39
CA GLY A 16 -12.14 7.40 32.12
C GLY A 16 -11.96 7.19 30.62
N ALA A 17 -11.51 8.22 29.93
CA ALA A 17 -11.02 8.09 28.57
C ALA A 17 -9.70 7.32 28.61
N LEU A 18 -9.77 6.03 28.38
CA LEU A 18 -8.61 5.20 28.03
C LEU A 18 -8.21 5.58 26.60
N ALA A 19 -7.35 6.59 26.48
CA ALA A 19 -6.61 6.82 25.26
C ALA A 19 -5.63 5.65 25.09
N LEU A 20 -6.04 4.62 24.34
CA LEU A 20 -5.10 3.70 23.75
C LEU A 20 -4.39 4.50 22.64
N SER A 21 -3.21 5.03 22.94
CA SER A 21 -2.30 5.50 21.92
C SER A 21 -1.74 4.27 21.21
N ALA A 22 -2.43 3.81 20.18
CA ALA A 22 -1.86 2.94 19.20
C ALA A 22 -0.82 3.77 18.44
N CYS A 23 0.45 3.52 18.69
CA CYS A 23 1.55 3.95 17.84
C CYS A 23 1.43 3.22 16.50
N GLY A 24 0.71 3.81 15.58
CA GLY A 24 0.70 3.56 14.18
C GLY A 24 0.53 4.92 13.54
N SER A 25 1.55 5.40 12.85
CA SER A 25 1.50 6.67 12.12
C SER A 25 0.71 6.56 10.83
N ASP A 26 -0.43 5.87 10.86
CA ASP A 26 -1.47 6.08 9.88
C ASP A 26 -2.22 7.33 10.32
N GLN A 27 -1.92 8.44 9.68
CA GLN A 27 -2.79 9.60 9.76
C GLN A 27 -4.17 9.09 9.30
N ALA A 28 -5.09 8.96 10.26
CA ALA A 28 -6.48 8.79 9.93
C ALA A 28 -6.83 9.97 9.01
N VAL A 29 -7.09 9.67 7.75
CA VAL A 29 -7.62 10.64 6.80
C VAL A 29 -8.91 11.14 7.43
N ASP A 30 -8.95 12.42 7.76
CA ASP A 30 -10.14 13.05 8.31
C ASP A 30 -11.28 12.79 7.31
N PRO A 31 -12.47 12.34 7.72
CA PRO A 31 -13.59 12.12 6.79
C PRO A 31 -13.96 13.37 6.00
N GLU A 32 -13.54 14.56 6.44
CA GLU A 32 -13.71 15.82 5.72
C GLU A 32 -12.64 16.08 4.65
N ASP A 33 -11.49 15.36 4.71
CA ASP A 33 -10.44 15.34 3.69
C ASP A 33 -10.63 14.20 2.66
N SER A 34 -11.73 13.49 2.72
CA SER A 34 -12.20 12.71 1.56
C SER A 34 -12.37 13.72 0.44
N ALA A 35 -11.32 13.83 -0.39
CA ALA A 35 -11.36 14.64 -1.58
C ALA A 35 -12.73 14.41 -2.20
N ALA A 36 -13.53 15.45 -2.25
CA ALA A 36 -14.85 15.41 -2.89
C ALA A 36 -14.61 14.66 -4.19
N ALA A 37 -15.27 13.51 -4.37
CA ALA A 37 -15.25 12.80 -5.62
C ALA A 37 -15.56 13.86 -6.67
N GLY A 38 -14.51 14.33 -7.37
CA GLY A 38 -14.72 15.27 -8.46
C GLY A 38 -15.75 14.64 -9.38
N ASP A 39 -16.44 15.43 -10.17
CA ASP A 39 -17.41 14.91 -11.12
C ASP A 39 -16.82 13.66 -11.81
N VAL A 40 -17.28 12.49 -11.38
CA VAL A 40 -16.85 11.21 -11.97
C VAL A 40 -17.77 11.00 -13.17
N ASP A 41 -17.18 11.01 -14.37
CA ASP A 41 -17.89 10.66 -15.58
C ASP A 41 -18.25 9.17 -15.56
N CYS A 42 -19.48 8.88 -15.17
CA CYS A 42 -19.99 7.52 -15.15
C CYS A 42 -20.40 7.06 -16.54
N VAL A 43 -20.14 5.79 -16.84
CA VAL A 43 -20.63 5.18 -18.09
C VAL A 43 -22.14 5.01 -18.02
N GLU A 44 -22.85 5.50 -19.03
CA GLU A 44 -24.31 5.35 -19.11
C GLU A 44 -24.70 3.85 -19.14
N GLY A 45 -25.62 3.48 -18.28
CA GLY A 45 -26.13 2.12 -18.18
C GLY A 45 -25.39 1.22 -17.20
N GLY A 46 -24.33 1.71 -16.58
CA GLY A 46 -23.56 0.93 -15.59
C GLY A 46 -22.85 -0.28 -16.21
N GLY A 47 -22.58 -1.27 -15.38
CA GLY A 47 -21.96 -2.53 -15.79
C GLY A 47 -20.90 -3.03 -14.81
N THR A 48 -20.33 -4.20 -15.08
CA THR A 48 -19.25 -4.79 -14.28
C THR A 48 -17.93 -4.55 -14.96
N LEU A 49 -16.99 -3.94 -14.22
CA LEU A 49 -15.58 -3.80 -14.61
C LEU A 49 -14.76 -4.83 -13.81
N ALA A 50 -14.26 -5.85 -14.49
CA ALA A 50 -13.44 -6.88 -13.88
C ALA A 50 -11.95 -6.56 -14.04
N GLY A 51 -11.20 -6.65 -12.96
CA GLY A 51 -9.75 -6.51 -12.91
C GLY A 51 -9.11 -7.61 -12.06
N ALA A 52 -7.80 -7.79 -12.23
CA ALA A 52 -7.01 -8.70 -11.42
C ALA A 52 -5.57 -8.18 -11.29
N GLY A 53 -4.85 -8.59 -10.23
CA GLY A 53 -3.43 -8.24 -10.17
C GLY A 53 -2.83 -8.12 -8.79
N ALA A 54 -1.98 -7.10 -8.64
CA ALA A 54 -1.13 -6.88 -7.48
C ALA A 54 -1.90 -6.91 -6.15
N SER A 55 -1.44 -7.73 -5.21
CA SER A 55 -2.02 -7.81 -3.87
C SER A 55 -1.69 -6.57 -3.02
N SER A 56 -0.60 -5.88 -3.32
CA SER A 56 -0.26 -4.57 -2.74
C SER A 56 -1.35 -3.52 -2.98
N GLN A 57 -2.15 -3.68 -4.03
CA GLN A 57 -3.20 -2.77 -4.46
C GLN A 57 -4.59 -3.06 -3.84
N GLU A 58 -4.73 -4.19 -3.15
CA GLU A 58 -6.03 -4.68 -2.68
C GLU A 58 -6.80 -3.65 -1.83
N ASN A 59 -6.15 -3.05 -0.84
CA ASN A 59 -6.78 -2.07 0.03
C ASN A 59 -7.16 -0.77 -0.71
N ALA A 60 -6.27 -0.29 -1.59
CA ALA A 60 -6.55 0.89 -2.42
C ALA A 60 -7.72 0.61 -3.37
N MET A 61 -7.73 -0.57 -3.98
CA MET A 61 -8.79 -1.00 -4.89
C MET A 61 -10.14 -1.12 -4.17
N ALA A 62 -10.17 -1.61 -2.93
CA ALA A 62 -11.38 -1.64 -2.12
C ALA A 62 -11.96 -0.24 -1.85
N ALA A 63 -11.10 0.74 -1.56
CA ALA A 63 -11.50 2.13 -1.36
C ALA A 63 -12.00 2.76 -2.68
N TRP A 64 -11.30 2.57 -3.78
CA TRP A 64 -11.72 3.08 -5.10
C TRP A 64 -13.01 2.45 -5.58
N LYS A 65 -13.17 1.14 -5.36
CA LYS A 65 -14.43 0.43 -5.62
C LYS A 65 -15.59 1.08 -4.89
N ALA A 66 -15.48 1.27 -3.58
CA ALA A 66 -16.54 1.87 -2.78
C ALA A 66 -16.89 3.29 -3.24
N ALA A 67 -15.88 4.11 -3.58
CA ALA A 67 -16.08 5.46 -4.07
C ALA A 67 -16.77 5.47 -5.46
N TRP A 68 -16.30 4.62 -6.39
CA TRP A 68 -16.82 4.57 -7.75
C TRP A 68 -18.24 3.99 -7.81
N GLU A 69 -18.50 2.88 -7.11
CA GLU A 69 -19.84 2.27 -7.04
C GLU A 69 -20.85 3.19 -6.34
N GLY A 70 -20.37 3.99 -5.37
CA GLY A 70 -21.20 5.01 -4.71
C GLY A 70 -21.54 6.21 -5.58
N ALA A 71 -20.66 6.58 -6.52
CA ALA A 71 -20.87 7.69 -7.44
C ALA A 71 -21.62 7.26 -8.72
N CYS A 72 -21.42 6.03 -9.19
CA CYS A 72 -21.92 5.53 -10.48
C CYS A 72 -22.98 4.44 -10.27
N GLU A 73 -24.22 4.83 -10.25
CA GLU A 73 -25.35 3.90 -10.03
C GLU A 73 -25.40 2.80 -11.12
N GLY A 74 -25.52 1.55 -10.69
CA GLY A 74 -25.56 0.39 -11.57
C GLY A 74 -24.19 -0.09 -12.05
N SER A 75 -23.12 0.53 -11.59
CA SER A 75 -21.73 0.08 -11.86
C SER A 75 -21.23 -0.83 -10.74
N THR A 76 -20.44 -1.85 -11.11
CA THR A 76 -19.79 -2.77 -10.17
C THR A 76 -18.33 -2.98 -10.58
N LEU A 77 -17.41 -2.89 -9.62
CA LEU A 77 -16.00 -3.18 -9.82
C LEU A 77 -15.64 -4.47 -9.09
N GLU A 78 -15.07 -5.42 -9.83
CA GLU A 78 -14.53 -6.67 -9.28
C GLU A 78 -13.00 -6.65 -9.42
N TYR A 79 -12.28 -7.02 -8.37
CA TYR A 79 -10.84 -7.09 -8.39
C TYR A 79 -10.33 -8.34 -7.68
N ASP A 80 -9.54 -9.13 -8.40
CA ASP A 80 -8.95 -10.37 -7.92
C ASP A 80 -7.48 -10.15 -7.56
N SER A 81 -7.15 -10.27 -6.26
CA SER A 81 -5.80 -10.06 -5.72
C SER A 81 -4.94 -11.32 -5.92
N VAL A 82 -4.46 -11.54 -7.14
CA VAL A 82 -3.76 -12.76 -7.58
C VAL A 82 -2.26 -12.55 -7.88
N GLY A 83 -1.75 -11.36 -7.59
CA GLY A 83 -0.37 -10.95 -7.89
C GLY A 83 -0.21 -10.34 -9.28
N SER A 84 0.80 -9.46 -9.41
CA SER A 84 1.05 -8.65 -10.61
C SER A 84 1.18 -9.47 -11.89
N GLY A 85 2.00 -10.53 -11.86
CA GLY A 85 2.22 -11.39 -13.04
C GLY A 85 0.94 -12.06 -13.53
N SER A 86 0.16 -12.65 -12.61
CA SER A 86 -1.13 -13.28 -12.97
C SER A 86 -2.13 -12.26 -13.48
N GLY A 87 -2.15 -11.04 -12.91
CA GLY A 87 -3.00 -9.96 -13.39
C GLY A 87 -2.67 -9.55 -14.81
N ARG A 88 -1.38 -9.33 -15.13
CA ARG A 88 -0.92 -9.00 -16.49
C ARG A 88 -1.29 -10.11 -17.49
N SER A 89 -1.05 -11.38 -17.15
CA SER A 89 -1.44 -12.51 -18.01
C SER A 89 -2.94 -12.54 -18.27
N GLN A 90 -3.79 -12.38 -17.24
CA GLN A 90 -5.24 -12.36 -17.41
C GLN A 90 -5.72 -11.18 -18.27
N PHE A 91 -5.04 -10.02 -18.16
CA PHE A 91 -5.32 -8.89 -19.04
C PHE A 91 -4.97 -9.18 -20.50
N ILE A 92 -3.79 -9.76 -20.76
CA ILE A 92 -3.34 -10.15 -22.10
C ILE A 92 -4.29 -11.19 -22.71
N ASP A 93 -4.71 -12.18 -21.94
CA ASP A 93 -5.66 -13.21 -22.35
C ASP A 93 -7.10 -12.69 -22.54
N GLY A 94 -7.38 -11.46 -22.17
CA GLY A 94 -8.71 -10.85 -22.28
C GLY A 94 -9.70 -11.30 -21.21
N ALA A 95 -9.24 -12.01 -20.17
CA ALA A 95 -10.09 -12.47 -19.07
C ALA A 95 -10.57 -11.33 -18.17
N VAL A 96 -9.78 -10.25 -18.05
CA VAL A 96 -10.12 -9.05 -17.29
C VAL A 96 -9.96 -7.79 -18.14
N ALA A 97 -10.63 -6.72 -17.75
CA ALA A 97 -10.59 -5.43 -18.48
C ALA A 97 -9.36 -4.59 -18.13
N PHE A 98 -8.81 -4.75 -16.93
CA PHE A 98 -7.60 -4.07 -16.49
C PHE A 98 -6.76 -4.96 -15.55
N ALA A 99 -5.48 -4.65 -15.41
CA ALA A 99 -4.60 -5.32 -14.47
C ALA A 99 -3.98 -4.32 -13.49
N GLY A 100 -3.93 -4.69 -12.20
CA GLY A 100 -3.09 -4.05 -11.22
C GLY A 100 -1.68 -4.67 -11.24
N SER A 101 -0.64 -3.84 -11.27
CA SER A 101 0.72 -4.36 -11.31
C SER A 101 1.71 -3.41 -10.63
N ASP A 102 2.66 -3.97 -9.89
CA ASP A 102 3.78 -3.23 -9.29
C ASP A 102 4.89 -2.91 -10.31
N ALA A 103 4.80 -3.50 -11.51
CA ALA A 103 5.71 -3.23 -12.62
C ALA A 103 4.92 -2.99 -13.91
N ALA A 104 5.44 -2.13 -14.77
CA ALA A 104 4.92 -1.98 -16.11
C ALA A 104 5.03 -3.30 -16.91
N LEU A 105 4.27 -3.40 -18.00
CA LEU A 105 4.44 -4.47 -18.97
C LEU A 105 5.86 -4.42 -19.55
N ASP A 106 6.48 -5.58 -19.72
CA ASP A 106 7.71 -5.69 -20.48
C ASP A 106 7.46 -5.56 -21.99
N GLU A 107 8.50 -5.69 -22.81
CA GLU A 107 8.39 -5.50 -24.25
C GLU A 107 7.49 -6.57 -24.91
N GLU A 108 7.65 -7.84 -24.50
CA GLU A 108 6.85 -8.96 -25.02
C GLU A 108 5.39 -8.88 -24.56
N GLU A 109 5.16 -8.61 -23.28
CA GLU A 109 3.83 -8.39 -22.72
C GLU A 109 3.12 -7.20 -23.38
N THR A 110 3.85 -6.14 -23.70
CA THR A 110 3.32 -4.94 -24.39
C THR A 110 2.87 -5.28 -25.81
N GLU A 111 3.63 -6.09 -26.55
CA GLU A 111 3.23 -6.55 -27.90
C GLU A 111 1.94 -7.37 -27.84
N GLN A 112 1.89 -8.35 -26.94
CA GLN A 112 0.72 -9.22 -26.77
C GLN A 112 -0.52 -8.43 -26.33
N ALA A 113 -0.37 -7.50 -25.41
CA ALA A 113 -1.45 -6.65 -24.95
C ALA A 113 -1.95 -5.69 -26.04
N THR A 114 -1.06 -5.21 -26.92
CA THR A 114 -1.41 -4.41 -28.10
C THR A 114 -2.23 -5.23 -29.10
N GLU A 115 -1.87 -6.49 -29.33
CA GLU A 115 -2.66 -7.41 -30.15
C GLU A 115 -4.08 -7.62 -29.60
N ARG A 116 -4.17 -7.86 -28.28
CA ARG A 116 -5.45 -7.96 -27.58
C ARG A 116 -6.30 -6.71 -27.77
N CYS A 117 -5.69 -5.53 -27.74
CA CYS A 117 -6.35 -4.24 -27.92
C CYS A 117 -6.58 -3.88 -29.39
N SER A 118 -6.54 -4.86 -30.31
CA SER A 118 -6.76 -4.68 -31.76
C SER A 118 -5.79 -3.67 -32.39
N GLY A 119 -4.54 -3.65 -31.91
CA GLY A 119 -3.48 -2.77 -32.38
C GLY A 119 -3.50 -1.37 -31.73
N SER A 120 -4.37 -1.12 -30.77
CA SER A 120 -4.33 0.10 -29.98
C SER A 120 -3.24 0.03 -28.90
N GLU A 121 -2.61 1.15 -28.64
CA GLU A 121 -1.59 1.27 -27.60
C GLU A 121 -2.16 0.92 -26.21
N VAL A 122 -1.41 0.11 -25.45
CA VAL A 122 -1.72 -0.19 -24.06
C VAL A 122 -1.22 0.92 -23.16
N VAL A 123 -2.06 1.37 -22.25
CA VAL A 123 -1.72 2.46 -21.35
C VAL A 123 -1.35 1.91 -19.97
N ASN A 124 -0.14 2.24 -19.50
CA ASN A 124 0.29 2.03 -18.13
C ASN A 124 0.05 3.31 -17.32
N LEU A 125 -0.89 3.27 -16.40
CA LEU A 125 -1.25 4.40 -15.53
C LEU A 125 -0.60 4.25 -14.16
N PRO A 126 0.25 5.20 -13.71
CA PRO A 126 0.72 5.21 -12.33
C PRO A 126 -0.46 5.43 -11.39
N GLY A 127 -0.80 4.43 -10.57
CA GLY A 127 -1.92 4.50 -9.63
C GLY A 127 -1.48 4.96 -8.24
N TYR A 128 -0.40 4.37 -7.71
CA TYR A 128 0.15 4.71 -6.40
C TYR A 128 1.60 4.22 -6.30
N VAL A 129 2.29 4.63 -5.24
CA VAL A 129 3.67 4.20 -4.96
C VAL A 129 3.65 3.23 -3.78
N ALA A 130 4.17 2.01 -3.98
CA ALA A 130 4.41 1.04 -2.93
C ALA A 130 5.93 0.94 -2.68
N PRO A 131 6.46 1.57 -1.62
CA PRO A 131 7.88 1.47 -1.31
C PRO A 131 8.21 0.07 -0.80
N ILE A 132 9.37 -0.46 -1.23
CA ILE A 132 9.94 -1.68 -0.66
C ILE A 132 10.96 -1.25 0.39
N ALA A 133 10.76 -1.67 1.63
CA ALA A 133 11.69 -1.40 2.72
C ALA A 133 12.62 -2.58 2.95
N VAL A 134 13.89 -2.29 3.23
CA VAL A 134 14.83 -3.26 3.78
C VAL A 134 14.82 -3.09 5.29
N ALA A 135 14.26 -4.07 6.00
CA ALA A 135 14.24 -4.08 7.45
C ALA A 135 15.52 -4.69 7.99
N PHE A 136 16.05 -4.15 9.09
CA PHE A 136 17.18 -4.72 9.79
C PHE A 136 16.95 -4.69 11.30
N ASN A 137 17.65 -5.55 12.02
CA ASN A 137 17.67 -5.58 13.49
C ASN A 137 19.12 -5.54 13.98
N LEU A 138 19.57 -4.38 14.46
CA LEU A 138 20.93 -4.17 14.90
C LEU A 138 20.93 -3.36 16.20
N GLU A 139 21.49 -3.94 17.27
CA GLU A 139 21.47 -3.32 18.59
C GLU A 139 22.22 -1.97 18.58
N GLY A 140 21.57 -0.93 19.06
CA GLY A 140 22.14 0.42 19.17
C GLY A 140 22.19 1.22 17.85
N VAL A 141 21.58 0.69 16.78
CA VAL A 141 21.52 1.37 15.47
C VAL A 141 20.07 1.47 15.02
N ASP A 142 19.52 2.68 15.04
CA ASP A 142 18.12 2.94 14.67
C ASP A 142 17.92 3.16 13.16
N SER A 143 18.97 3.60 12.47
CA SER A 143 18.91 3.85 11.02
C SER A 143 20.27 3.64 10.35
N LEU A 144 20.23 3.17 9.10
CA LEU A 144 21.39 3.03 8.24
C LEU A 144 21.09 3.60 6.85
N ASN A 145 22.08 4.29 6.29
CA ASN A 145 22.08 4.66 4.88
C ASN A 145 22.88 3.60 4.12
N LEU A 146 22.27 3.00 3.13
CA LEU A 146 22.92 1.99 2.30
C LEU A 146 22.66 2.31 0.83
N LYS A 147 23.73 2.37 0.05
CA LYS A 147 23.61 2.45 -1.41
C LYS A 147 22.99 1.18 -1.99
N PRO A 148 22.28 1.24 -3.11
CA PRO A 148 21.71 0.05 -3.76
C PRO A 148 22.72 -1.07 -4.01
N GLU A 149 23.96 -0.72 -4.37
CA GLU A 149 25.04 -1.68 -4.61
C GLU A 149 25.44 -2.40 -3.32
N VAL A 150 25.50 -1.67 -2.20
CA VAL A 150 25.81 -2.24 -0.88
C VAL A 150 24.72 -3.21 -0.43
N ILE A 151 23.45 -2.83 -0.63
CA ILE A 151 22.30 -3.71 -0.35
C ILE A 151 22.41 -4.99 -1.20
N ALA A 152 22.67 -4.87 -2.49
CA ALA A 152 22.82 -6.02 -3.37
C ALA A 152 23.97 -6.95 -2.93
N GLU A 153 25.12 -6.38 -2.55
CA GLU A 153 26.28 -7.15 -2.07
C GLU A 153 26.02 -7.83 -0.73
N ILE A 154 25.19 -7.26 0.15
CA ILE A 154 24.76 -7.90 1.40
C ILE A 154 23.93 -9.15 1.07
N PHE A 155 22.91 -9.03 0.24
CA PHE A 155 22.06 -10.17 -0.15
C PHE A 155 22.81 -11.22 -0.99
N ASP A 156 23.84 -10.82 -1.73
CA ASP A 156 24.74 -11.72 -2.47
C ASP A 156 25.87 -12.30 -1.58
N GLN A 157 25.81 -12.04 -0.25
CA GLN A 157 26.76 -12.52 0.75
C GLN A 157 28.22 -12.09 0.51
N LYS A 158 28.43 -11.04 -0.26
CA LYS A 158 29.77 -10.43 -0.48
C LYS A 158 30.17 -9.51 0.67
N ILE A 159 29.20 -8.94 1.36
CA ILE A 159 29.35 -8.18 2.59
C ILE A 159 28.75 -8.98 3.74
N PRO A 160 29.55 -9.80 4.45
CA PRO A 160 29.03 -10.69 5.47
C PRO A 160 28.96 -10.08 6.88
N LYS A 161 29.40 -8.83 7.08
CA LYS A 161 29.48 -8.19 8.40
C LYS A 161 29.02 -6.75 8.38
N TRP A 162 28.38 -6.31 9.47
CA TRP A 162 27.89 -4.94 9.60
C TRP A 162 28.99 -3.88 9.63
N ASN A 163 30.20 -4.21 10.10
CA ASN A 163 31.34 -3.30 10.13
C ASN A 163 32.19 -3.27 8.84
N ASP A 164 31.61 -3.69 7.72
CA ASP A 164 32.25 -3.57 6.41
C ASP A 164 32.52 -2.11 6.04
N GLU A 165 33.63 -1.86 5.35
CA GLU A 165 34.10 -0.52 4.98
C GLU A 165 33.05 0.23 4.13
N LYS A 166 32.35 -0.47 3.24
CA LYS A 166 31.32 0.12 2.39
C LYS A 166 30.08 0.59 3.17
N ILE A 167 29.72 -0.16 4.22
CA ILE A 167 28.64 0.25 5.14
C ILE A 167 29.10 1.46 5.96
N ALA A 168 30.34 1.44 6.46
CA ALA A 168 30.89 2.54 7.25
C ALA A 168 31.04 3.83 6.43
N GLU A 169 31.41 3.75 5.16
CA GLU A 169 31.49 4.92 4.25
C GLU A 169 30.13 5.63 4.10
N ASP A 170 29.05 4.89 4.04
CA ASP A 170 27.70 5.44 3.90
C ASP A 170 27.13 5.96 5.26
N ASN A 171 27.79 5.59 6.39
CA ASN A 171 27.34 5.89 7.75
C ASN A 171 28.49 6.39 8.64
N PRO A 172 29.10 7.55 8.35
CA PRO A 172 30.32 8.01 9.05
C PRO A 172 30.11 8.30 10.54
N ASP A 173 28.86 8.53 10.97
CA ASP A 173 28.51 8.82 12.37
C ASP A 173 28.04 7.58 13.14
N VAL A 174 28.06 6.39 12.52
CA VAL A 174 27.63 5.12 13.12
C VAL A 174 28.81 4.18 13.22
N GLU A 175 28.99 3.54 14.38
CA GLU A 175 29.95 2.45 14.56
C GLU A 175 29.19 1.10 14.56
N PRO A 176 29.00 0.46 13.40
CA PRO A 176 28.31 -0.82 13.35
C PRO A 176 29.09 -1.91 14.06
N PRO A 177 28.43 -2.85 14.75
CA PRO A 177 29.10 -3.94 15.44
C PRO A 177 29.79 -4.91 14.47
N HIS A 178 30.76 -5.68 15.01
CA HIS A 178 31.49 -6.71 14.24
C HIS A 178 30.68 -8.00 14.01
N SER A 179 29.38 -7.96 14.19
CA SER A 179 28.50 -9.11 14.00
C SER A 179 28.27 -9.44 12.51
N GLU A 180 27.95 -10.69 12.27
CA GLU A 180 27.58 -11.17 10.92
C GLU A 180 26.22 -10.65 10.50
N ILE A 181 26.00 -10.56 9.20
CA ILE A 181 24.72 -10.24 8.57
C ILE A 181 24.12 -11.55 8.07
N ASP A 182 22.91 -11.86 8.54
CA ASP A 182 22.10 -12.99 8.07
C ASP A 182 20.93 -12.45 7.23
N PRO A 183 21.07 -12.35 5.90
CA PRO A 183 19.99 -11.93 5.04
C PRO A 183 18.90 -13.03 4.95
N VAL A 184 17.63 -12.63 5.08
CA VAL A 184 16.46 -13.52 5.06
C VAL A 184 15.48 -13.12 3.97
#